data_a176223cd37d9f1f787c5b4c073c98ad
#
_entry.id   a176223cd37d9f1f787c5b4c073c98ad
#
_cell.length_a   1.000
_cell.length_b   1.000
_cell.length_c   1.000
_cell.angle_alpha   90.00
_cell.angle_beta   90.00
_cell.angle_gamma   90.00
#
_symmetry.space_group_name_H-M   'P 1'
#
loop_
_entity.id
_entity.type
_entity.pdbx_description
1 polymer ?
#
loop_
_entity_poly.entity_id
_entity_poly.type
_entity_poly.pdbx_seq_one_letter_code
_entity_poly.pdbx_strand_id
1 'polypeptide(L)'
;AININNIDIKKILFSIGSAAILKKKITTKQQLSNLKAHLYKQILFSLRMNPSQQNTRMQIREQFDFATILYQKGLHKQSLTMLVKAKSQALDFDEKTIAYDILELEKIIESQFITRSISGRADQLIEQSEELSLQNLQASKLSNLSLKLYSILLENGYAKDEDEIKKIQNYFEEETKNIDLKRLKFKEKLWFYKANVWLSMLTQNLHSALEFSEKWVELFYEKKDRILSHPVWFIKGNTYLLKILYLKKDSVQFKYWYDKLEAAYTILPQTDNVEAL
;
A
#
# COMPACT_ATOMS: atom_id res chain seq x y z
N ALA A 1 9.45 16.00 -26.22
CA ALA A 1 8.80 15.66 -24.96
C ALA A 1 9.88 15.22 -23.98
N ILE A 2 10.06 15.98 -22.90
CA ILE A 2 11.01 15.64 -21.81
C ILE A 2 10.45 14.38 -21.15
N ASN A 3 11.24 13.32 -21.13
CA ASN A 3 10.85 12.08 -20.45
C ASN A 3 10.86 12.34 -18.93
N ILE A 4 9.66 12.53 -18.37
CA ILE A 4 9.45 12.92 -16.96
C ILE A 4 9.76 11.76 -16.00
N ASN A 5 9.90 10.54 -16.50
CA ASN A 5 10.10 9.33 -15.69
C ASN A 5 11.47 9.24 -15.01
N ASN A 6 12.44 10.11 -15.36
CA ASN A 6 13.79 10.12 -14.81
C ASN A 6 14.20 11.52 -14.29
N ILE A 7 13.27 12.25 -13.68
CA ILE A 7 13.58 13.55 -13.11
C ILE A 7 14.22 13.38 -11.74
N ASP A 8 15.54 13.50 -11.69
CA ASP A 8 16.25 13.63 -10.41
C ASP A 8 15.96 15.02 -9.79
N ILE A 9 14.89 15.08 -9.00
CA ILE A 9 14.43 16.30 -8.33
C ILE A 9 15.57 16.95 -7.53
N LYS A 10 16.48 16.15 -6.93
CA LYS A 10 17.63 16.67 -6.18
C LYS A 10 18.62 17.39 -7.10
N LYS A 11 18.92 16.84 -8.28
CA LYS A 11 19.80 17.48 -9.26
C LYS A 11 19.19 18.76 -9.82
N ILE A 12 17.89 18.75 -10.11
CA ILE A 12 17.18 19.95 -10.58
C ILE A 12 17.22 21.05 -9.51
N LEU A 13 16.87 20.72 -8.26
CA LEU A 13 16.91 21.68 -7.15
C LEU A 13 18.32 22.24 -6.92
N PHE A 14 19.36 21.40 -7.08
CA PHE A 14 20.74 21.81 -6.98
C PHE A 14 21.17 22.73 -8.12
N SER A 15 20.85 22.38 -9.37
CA SER A 15 21.22 23.16 -10.56
C SER A 15 20.55 24.54 -10.56
N ILE A 16 19.25 24.63 -10.20
CA ILE A 16 18.52 25.90 -10.12
C ILE A 16 19.02 26.75 -8.95
N GLY A 17 19.33 26.11 -7.81
CA GLY A 17 19.95 26.82 -6.68
C GLY A 17 21.28 27.45 -7.07
N SER A 18 22.12 26.70 -7.79
CA SER A 18 23.43 27.19 -8.29
C SER A 18 23.25 28.30 -9.33
N ALA A 19 22.32 28.14 -10.29
CA ALA A 19 22.05 29.16 -11.31
C ALA A 19 21.48 30.45 -10.71
N ALA A 20 20.63 30.37 -9.68
CA ALA A 20 20.06 31.53 -9.00
C ALA A 20 21.13 32.31 -8.20
N ILE A 21 22.08 31.62 -7.59
CA ILE A 21 23.22 32.23 -6.90
C ILE A 21 24.14 32.92 -7.92
N LEU A 22 24.48 32.25 -9.03
CA LEU A 22 25.32 32.79 -10.10
C LEU A 22 24.74 34.04 -10.76
N LYS A 23 23.41 34.14 -10.88
CA LYS A 23 22.71 35.33 -11.40
C LYS A 23 22.53 36.43 -10.37
N LYS A 24 23.11 36.35 -9.18
CA LYS A 24 23.01 37.35 -8.07
C LYS A 24 21.56 37.72 -7.69
N LYS A 25 20.59 36.88 -8.02
CA LYS A 25 19.17 37.12 -7.65
C LYS A 25 18.83 36.69 -6.22
N ILE A 26 19.70 35.89 -5.59
CA ILE A 26 19.54 35.40 -4.25
C ILE A 26 20.76 35.83 -3.44
N THR A 27 20.55 36.63 -2.41
CA THR A 27 21.60 37.20 -1.58
C THR A 27 21.73 36.54 -0.22
N THR A 28 20.68 35.81 0.22
CA THR A 28 20.67 35.18 1.54
C THR A 28 20.38 33.69 1.48
N LYS A 29 20.94 32.94 2.46
CA LYS A 29 20.68 31.49 2.62
C LYS A 29 19.17 31.20 2.78
N GLN A 30 18.45 32.09 3.46
CA GLN A 30 17.00 31.99 3.68
C GLN A 30 16.23 32.10 2.35
N GLN A 31 16.57 33.06 1.49
CA GLN A 31 15.94 33.21 0.17
C GLN A 31 16.15 31.98 -0.70
N LEU A 32 17.36 31.39 -0.67
CA LEU A 32 17.63 30.13 -1.38
C LEU A 32 16.80 28.97 -0.86
N SER A 33 16.66 28.84 0.47
CA SER A 33 15.84 27.80 1.10
C SER A 33 14.37 27.94 0.69
N ASN A 34 13.82 29.17 0.76
CA ASN A 34 12.44 29.43 0.36
C ASN A 34 12.19 29.14 -1.13
N LEU A 35 13.15 29.50 -2.00
CA LEU A 35 13.04 29.20 -3.43
C LEU A 35 13.04 27.69 -3.68
N LYS A 36 13.91 26.92 -3.02
CA LYS A 36 13.95 25.46 -3.12
C LYS A 36 12.64 24.84 -2.65
N ALA A 37 12.08 25.28 -1.54
CA ALA A 37 10.80 24.80 -1.01
C ALA A 37 9.65 25.09 -1.98
N HIS A 38 9.59 26.31 -2.52
CA HIS A 38 8.58 26.68 -3.51
C HIS A 38 8.68 25.83 -4.78
N LEU A 39 9.88 25.71 -5.34
CA LEU A 39 10.11 24.91 -6.54
C LEU A 39 9.78 23.41 -6.31
N TYR A 40 10.18 22.85 -5.17
CA TYR A 40 9.83 21.48 -4.80
C TYR A 40 8.31 21.28 -4.79
N LYS A 41 7.56 22.23 -4.22
CA LYS A 41 6.10 22.19 -4.24
C LYS A 41 5.53 22.25 -5.65
N GLN A 42 6.08 23.11 -6.52
CA GLN A 42 5.64 23.21 -7.93
C GLN A 42 5.91 21.91 -8.71
N ILE A 43 7.06 21.28 -8.50
CA ILE A 43 7.40 19.99 -9.13
C ILE A 43 6.40 18.92 -8.68
N LEU A 44 6.09 18.83 -7.37
CA LEU A 44 5.11 17.86 -6.87
C LEU A 44 3.71 18.09 -7.46
N PHE A 45 3.27 19.36 -7.59
CA PHE A 45 2.02 19.68 -8.26
C PHE A 45 2.03 19.24 -9.73
N SER A 46 3.11 19.54 -10.46
CA SER A 46 3.24 19.13 -11.88
C SER A 46 3.20 17.61 -12.02
N LEU A 47 3.90 16.86 -11.15
CA LEU A 47 3.87 15.40 -11.14
C LEU A 47 2.48 14.86 -10.80
N ARG A 48 1.76 15.47 -9.85
CA ARG A 48 0.39 15.09 -9.51
C ARG A 48 -0.57 15.30 -10.68
N MET A 49 -0.40 16.38 -11.46
CA MET A 49 -1.24 16.70 -12.62
C MET A 49 -0.95 15.84 -13.85
N ASN A 50 0.14 15.05 -13.85
CA ASN A 50 0.48 14.19 -14.96
C ASN A 50 -0.30 12.86 -14.91
N PRO A 51 -1.25 12.59 -15.82
CA PRO A 51 -2.07 11.37 -15.78
C PRO A 51 -1.25 10.07 -15.84
N SER A 52 -0.10 10.09 -16.50
CA SER A 52 0.78 8.91 -16.61
C SER A 52 1.47 8.54 -15.29
N GLN A 53 1.53 9.47 -14.35
CA GLN A 53 2.10 9.27 -13.00
C GLN A 53 1.05 8.98 -11.93
N GLN A 54 -0.24 9.13 -12.26
CA GLN A 54 -1.33 8.86 -11.32
C GLN A 54 -1.60 7.36 -11.24
N ASN A 55 -1.26 6.77 -10.09
CA ASN A 55 -1.74 5.43 -9.77
C ASN A 55 -3.24 5.48 -9.37
N THR A 56 -3.92 4.34 -9.42
CA THR A 56 -5.35 4.21 -9.11
C THR A 56 -5.72 4.81 -7.75
N ARG A 57 -4.85 4.65 -6.75
CA ARG A 57 -5.05 5.23 -5.41
C ARG A 57 -5.11 6.76 -5.43
N MET A 58 -4.25 7.42 -6.23
CA MET A 58 -4.26 8.88 -6.38
C MET A 58 -5.54 9.34 -7.09
N GLN A 59 -5.98 8.62 -8.11
CA GLN A 59 -7.22 8.94 -8.84
C GLN A 59 -8.46 8.83 -7.93
N ILE A 60 -8.53 7.79 -7.08
CA ILE A 60 -9.63 7.62 -6.11
C ILE A 60 -9.63 8.77 -5.10
N ARG A 61 -8.46 9.18 -4.60
CA ARG A 61 -8.34 10.32 -3.68
C ARG A 61 -8.78 11.62 -4.33
N GLU A 62 -8.42 11.85 -5.58
CA GLU A 62 -8.85 13.04 -6.32
C GLU A 62 -10.36 13.09 -6.48
N GLN A 63 -11.02 11.95 -6.80
CA GLN A 63 -12.48 11.87 -6.86
C GLN A 63 -13.11 12.15 -5.48
N PHE A 64 -12.50 11.67 -4.40
CA PHE A 64 -12.97 11.95 -3.05
C PHE A 64 -12.81 13.44 -2.68
N ASP A 65 -11.69 14.07 -3.04
CA ASP A 65 -11.47 15.52 -2.87
C ASP A 65 -12.53 16.33 -3.64
N PHE A 66 -12.84 15.96 -4.89
CA PHE A 66 -13.88 16.63 -5.68
C PHE A 66 -15.28 16.45 -5.07
N ALA A 67 -15.59 15.24 -4.58
CA ALA A 67 -16.85 15.00 -3.89
C ALA A 67 -16.98 15.85 -2.62
N THR A 68 -15.89 16.03 -1.88
CA THR A 68 -15.84 16.89 -0.68
C THR A 68 -16.07 18.36 -1.05
N ILE A 69 -15.48 18.84 -2.14
CA ILE A 69 -15.71 20.20 -2.64
C ILE A 69 -17.19 20.40 -3.04
N LEU A 70 -17.77 19.42 -3.74
CA LEU A 70 -19.20 19.47 -4.12
C LEU A 70 -20.09 19.53 -2.89
N TYR A 71 -19.80 18.74 -1.86
CA TYR A 71 -20.52 18.77 -0.58
C TYR A 71 -20.46 20.16 0.07
N GLN A 72 -19.26 20.76 0.15
CA GLN A 72 -19.07 22.10 0.71
C GLN A 72 -19.80 23.19 -0.07
N LYS A 73 -20.08 22.97 -1.36
CA LYS A 73 -20.87 23.88 -2.22
C LYS A 73 -22.38 23.61 -2.18
N GLY A 74 -22.83 22.69 -1.32
CA GLY A 74 -24.26 22.33 -1.23
C GLY A 74 -24.77 21.44 -2.37
N LEU A 75 -23.87 20.92 -3.22
CA LEU A 75 -24.21 20.06 -4.36
C LEU A 75 -24.24 18.58 -3.91
N HIS A 76 -25.11 18.28 -2.92
CA HIS A 76 -25.12 16.99 -2.22
C HIS A 76 -25.39 15.80 -3.11
N LYS A 77 -26.30 15.91 -4.10
CA LYS A 77 -26.62 14.83 -5.02
C LYS A 77 -25.44 14.46 -5.91
N GLN A 78 -24.71 15.46 -6.44
CA GLN A 78 -23.53 15.28 -7.26
C GLN A 78 -22.39 14.69 -6.42
N SER A 79 -22.22 15.18 -5.18
CA SER A 79 -21.25 14.64 -4.23
C SER A 79 -21.49 13.15 -3.98
N LEU A 80 -22.73 12.75 -3.60
CA LEU A 80 -23.08 11.34 -3.39
C LEU A 80 -22.84 10.46 -4.62
N THR A 81 -23.17 10.95 -5.82
CA THR A 81 -22.92 10.19 -7.05
C THR A 81 -21.42 9.91 -7.24
N MET A 82 -20.60 10.90 -6.96
CA MET A 82 -19.13 10.78 -7.05
C MET A 82 -18.56 9.87 -5.96
N LEU A 83 -19.07 9.99 -4.72
CA LEU A 83 -18.65 9.13 -3.58
C LEU A 83 -18.95 7.65 -3.85
N VAL A 84 -20.15 7.33 -4.34
CA VAL A 84 -20.52 5.93 -4.67
C VAL A 84 -19.57 5.35 -5.71
N LYS A 85 -19.23 6.10 -6.75
CA LYS A 85 -18.28 5.68 -7.79
C LYS A 85 -16.87 5.50 -7.21
N ALA A 86 -16.37 6.46 -6.46
CA ALA A 86 -15.04 6.42 -5.85
C ALA A 86 -14.92 5.27 -4.84
N LYS A 87 -15.99 5.01 -4.04
CA LYS A 87 -16.04 3.89 -3.09
C LYS A 87 -15.98 2.54 -3.80
N SER A 88 -16.75 2.35 -4.88
CA SER A 88 -16.69 1.12 -5.68
C SER A 88 -15.28 0.87 -6.19
N GLN A 89 -14.65 1.87 -6.79
CA GLN A 89 -13.26 1.76 -7.25
C GLN A 89 -12.29 1.45 -6.11
N ALA A 90 -12.45 2.11 -4.93
CA ALA A 90 -11.60 1.85 -3.78
C ALA A 90 -11.71 0.39 -3.30
N LEU A 91 -12.90 -0.18 -3.30
CA LEU A 91 -13.12 -1.57 -2.94
C LEU A 91 -12.55 -2.55 -3.98
N ASP A 92 -12.71 -2.26 -5.27
CA ASP A 92 -12.19 -3.06 -6.38
C ASP A 92 -10.65 -3.18 -6.36
N PHE A 93 -9.98 -2.12 -5.89
CA PHE A 93 -8.53 -2.04 -5.77
C PHE A 93 -8.00 -2.28 -4.35
N ASP A 94 -8.82 -2.84 -3.47
CA ASP A 94 -8.46 -3.15 -2.07
C ASP A 94 -8.00 -1.91 -1.24
N GLU A 95 -8.41 -0.68 -1.65
CA GLU A 95 -8.09 0.57 -0.95
C GLU A 95 -9.13 0.88 0.16
N LYS A 96 -9.28 -0.07 1.10
CA LYS A 96 -10.33 -0.06 2.14
C LYS A 96 -10.29 1.14 3.07
N THR A 97 -9.10 1.69 3.34
CA THR A 97 -8.97 2.90 4.17
C THR A 97 -9.65 4.09 3.50
N ILE A 98 -9.43 4.25 2.17
CA ILE A 98 -10.08 5.34 1.41
C ILE A 98 -11.58 5.05 1.27
N ALA A 99 -11.96 3.79 1.07
CA ALA A 99 -13.37 3.41 1.03
C ALA A 99 -14.09 3.74 2.35
N TYR A 100 -13.41 3.56 3.49
CA TYR A 100 -13.94 3.95 4.80
C TYR A 100 -14.08 5.47 4.94
N ASP A 101 -13.07 6.26 4.54
CA ASP A 101 -13.14 7.73 4.55
C ASP A 101 -14.30 8.24 3.69
N ILE A 102 -14.49 7.65 2.50
CA ILE A 102 -15.61 7.97 1.60
C ILE A 102 -16.96 7.67 2.28
N LEU A 103 -17.07 6.50 2.92
CA LEU A 103 -18.27 6.06 3.61
C LEU A 103 -18.64 6.98 4.77
N GLU A 104 -17.66 7.49 5.51
CA GLU A 104 -17.89 8.47 6.57
C GLU A 104 -18.52 9.77 6.03
N LEU A 105 -18.07 10.26 4.87
CA LEU A 105 -18.70 11.42 4.24
C LEU A 105 -20.11 11.11 3.71
N GLU A 106 -20.34 9.89 3.16
CA GLU A 106 -21.70 9.46 2.80
C GLU A 106 -22.65 9.48 4.02
N LYS A 107 -22.21 8.99 5.18
CA LYS A 107 -22.99 9.00 6.43
C LYS A 107 -23.29 10.43 6.89
N ILE A 108 -22.32 11.35 6.80
CA ILE A 108 -22.53 12.76 7.13
C ILE A 108 -23.62 13.37 6.24
N ILE A 109 -23.55 13.16 4.93
CA ILE A 109 -24.54 13.69 3.99
C ILE A 109 -25.92 13.08 4.28
N GLU A 110 -25.99 11.77 4.48
CA GLU A 110 -27.25 11.07 4.77
C GLU A 110 -27.89 11.55 6.07
N SER A 111 -27.10 11.76 7.14
CA SER A 111 -27.61 12.24 8.42
C SER A 111 -28.20 13.67 8.35
N GLN A 112 -27.69 14.50 7.44
CA GLN A 112 -28.19 15.87 7.24
C GLN A 112 -29.44 15.95 6.38
N PHE A 113 -29.67 14.96 5.51
CA PHE A 113 -30.73 14.98 4.50
C PHE A 113 -31.66 13.78 4.58
N ILE A 114 -31.91 13.29 5.79
CA ILE A 114 -32.67 12.09 6.10
C ILE A 114 -34.12 12.10 5.51
N THR A 115 -34.71 13.29 5.30
CA THR A 115 -36.04 13.45 4.69
C THR A 115 -36.08 13.06 3.21
N ARG A 116 -34.94 12.89 2.57
CA ARG A 116 -34.77 12.45 1.16
C ARG A 116 -34.07 11.10 1.06
N SER A 117 -33.84 10.46 2.20
CA SER A 117 -33.18 9.16 2.29
C SER A 117 -34.06 8.05 1.70
N ILE A 118 -33.42 7.11 1.03
CA ILE A 118 -34.06 5.88 0.57
C ILE A 118 -34.20 4.95 1.78
N SER A 119 -35.37 4.34 1.96
CA SER A 119 -35.62 3.37 3.04
C SER A 119 -34.52 2.27 3.03
N GLY A 120 -33.92 2.00 4.21
CA GLY A 120 -32.88 1.02 4.39
C GLY A 120 -31.45 1.51 4.01
N ARG A 121 -31.30 2.77 3.56
CA ARG A 121 -29.96 3.30 3.21
C ARG A 121 -29.05 3.43 4.43
N ALA A 122 -29.61 3.89 5.55
CA ALA A 122 -28.87 4.02 6.81
C ALA A 122 -28.31 2.66 7.28
N ASP A 123 -29.14 1.62 7.26
CA ASP A 123 -28.72 0.26 7.66
C ASP A 123 -27.58 -0.27 6.77
N GLN A 124 -27.69 -0.04 5.45
CA GLN A 124 -26.62 -0.41 4.50
C GLN A 124 -25.30 0.31 4.80
N LEU A 125 -25.34 1.59 5.12
CA LEU A 125 -24.14 2.37 5.44
C LEU A 125 -23.52 1.92 6.77
N ILE A 126 -24.35 1.58 7.76
CA ILE A 126 -23.91 1.04 9.06
C ILE A 126 -23.19 -0.28 8.85
N GLU A 127 -23.83 -1.26 8.17
CA GLU A 127 -23.24 -2.58 7.91
C GLU A 127 -21.90 -2.47 7.15
N GLN A 128 -21.84 -1.66 6.10
CA GLN A 128 -20.63 -1.41 5.34
C GLN A 128 -19.53 -0.78 6.21
N SER A 129 -19.89 0.16 7.09
CA SER A 129 -18.96 0.83 8.00
C SER A 129 -18.36 -0.14 9.02
N GLU A 130 -19.17 -0.99 9.62
CA GLU A 130 -18.73 -2.00 10.58
C GLU A 130 -17.80 -3.02 9.91
N GLU A 131 -18.15 -3.50 8.71
CA GLU A 131 -17.32 -4.44 7.97
C GLU A 131 -15.96 -3.83 7.59
N LEU A 132 -15.94 -2.62 7.03
CA LEU A 132 -14.71 -1.93 6.63
C LEU A 132 -13.83 -1.57 7.83
N SER A 133 -14.45 -1.14 8.94
CA SER A 133 -13.73 -0.83 10.18
C SER A 133 -13.02 -2.08 10.72
N LEU A 134 -13.73 -3.22 10.78
CA LEU A 134 -13.15 -4.49 11.22
C LEU A 134 -11.99 -4.93 10.31
N GLN A 135 -12.16 -4.86 8.99
CA GLN A 135 -11.13 -5.23 8.03
C GLN A 135 -9.90 -4.33 8.15
N ASN A 136 -10.07 -3.01 8.30
CA ASN A 136 -8.98 -2.06 8.52
C ASN A 136 -8.24 -2.34 9.84
N LEU A 137 -8.98 -2.65 10.92
CA LEU A 137 -8.40 -3.02 12.20
C LEU A 137 -7.55 -4.30 12.09
N GLN A 138 -8.07 -5.33 11.43
CA GLN A 138 -7.36 -6.59 11.21
C GLN A 138 -6.09 -6.38 10.38
N ALA A 139 -6.18 -5.62 9.28
CA ALA A 139 -5.02 -5.27 8.45
C ALA A 139 -3.95 -4.53 9.26
N SER A 140 -4.36 -3.57 10.11
CA SER A 140 -3.46 -2.83 10.98
C SER A 140 -2.77 -3.74 12.00
N LYS A 141 -3.51 -4.60 12.71
CA LYS A 141 -2.94 -5.56 13.66
C LYS A 141 -1.91 -6.48 13.00
N LEU A 142 -2.26 -7.06 11.85
CA LEU A 142 -1.36 -7.96 11.11
C LEU A 142 -0.12 -7.24 10.56
N SER A 143 -0.27 -5.99 10.13
CA SER A 143 0.88 -5.18 9.70
C SER A 143 1.81 -4.85 10.85
N ASN A 144 1.27 -4.53 12.03
CA ASN A 144 2.05 -4.28 13.25
C ASN A 144 2.79 -5.55 13.70
N LEU A 145 2.11 -6.71 13.68
CA LEU A 145 2.74 -8.00 13.97
C LEU A 145 3.91 -8.27 13.03
N SER A 146 3.68 -8.12 11.71
CA SER A 146 4.74 -8.29 10.71
C SER A 146 5.93 -7.35 10.94
N LEU A 147 5.66 -6.09 11.30
CA LEU A 147 6.71 -5.10 11.60
C LEU A 147 7.48 -5.47 12.87
N LYS A 148 6.79 -5.92 13.92
CA LYS A 148 7.42 -6.32 15.18
C LYS A 148 8.32 -7.53 15.01
N LEU A 149 7.86 -8.56 14.27
CA LEU A 149 8.69 -9.75 13.98
C LEU A 149 9.94 -9.37 13.17
N TYR A 150 9.79 -8.47 12.19
CA TYR A 150 10.94 -7.95 11.44
C TYR A 150 11.92 -7.18 12.33
N SER A 151 11.43 -6.35 13.26
CA SER A 151 12.27 -5.63 14.24
C SER A 151 13.06 -6.61 15.11
N ILE A 152 12.42 -7.68 15.61
CA ILE A 152 13.09 -8.73 16.39
C ILE A 152 14.22 -9.36 15.58
N LEU A 153 13.99 -9.66 14.30
CA LEU A 153 15.02 -10.23 13.43
C LEU A 153 16.20 -9.28 13.25
N LEU A 154 15.96 -7.97 13.09
CA LEU A 154 17.02 -6.98 12.92
C LEU A 154 17.83 -6.74 14.20
N GLU A 155 17.18 -6.76 15.36
CA GLU A 155 17.79 -6.45 16.66
C GLU A 155 18.53 -7.66 17.24
N ASN A 156 17.94 -8.86 17.17
CA ASN A 156 18.39 -10.05 17.86
C ASN A 156 18.93 -11.15 16.92
N GLY A 157 18.65 -11.04 15.62
CA GLY A 157 18.93 -12.10 14.66
C GLY A 157 17.92 -13.26 14.75
N TYR A 158 18.36 -14.45 14.38
CA TYR A 158 17.56 -15.68 14.48
C TYR A 158 17.45 -16.15 15.92
N ALA A 159 16.38 -16.85 16.28
CA ALA A 159 16.23 -17.49 17.57
C ALA A 159 17.37 -18.50 17.80
N LYS A 160 17.96 -18.47 19.02
CA LYS A 160 19.16 -19.23 19.33
C LYS A 160 18.86 -20.57 19.99
N ASP A 161 17.72 -20.67 20.65
CA ASP A 161 17.30 -21.85 21.39
C ASP A 161 15.78 -22.06 21.32
N GLU A 162 15.30 -23.19 21.86
CA GLU A 162 13.89 -23.53 21.86
C GLU A 162 13.02 -22.59 22.71
N ASP A 163 13.58 -21.98 23.75
CA ASP A 163 12.84 -21.06 24.62
C ASP A 163 12.56 -19.73 23.90
N GLU A 164 13.53 -19.22 23.13
CA GLU A 164 13.32 -18.06 22.27
C GLU A 164 12.30 -18.37 21.17
N ILE A 165 12.40 -19.55 20.53
CA ILE A 165 11.41 -20.00 19.54
C ILE A 165 10.01 -20.01 20.13
N LYS A 166 9.81 -20.64 21.29
CA LYS A 166 8.51 -20.70 21.97
C LYS A 166 7.96 -19.31 22.33
N LYS A 167 8.82 -18.41 22.83
CA LYS A 167 8.41 -17.03 23.15
C LYS A 167 7.88 -16.30 21.91
N ILE A 168 8.57 -16.43 20.77
CA ILE A 168 8.17 -15.77 19.52
C ILE A 168 6.87 -16.40 18.99
N GLN A 169 6.74 -17.72 19.04
CA GLN A 169 5.52 -18.44 18.64
C GLN A 169 4.32 -18.05 19.49
N ASN A 170 4.47 -18.06 20.82
CA ASN A 170 3.40 -17.66 21.74
C ASN A 170 2.96 -16.20 21.49
N TYR A 171 3.90 -15.30 21.26
CA TYR A 171 3.58 -13.92 20.90
C TYR A 171 2.77 -13.86 19.62
N PHE A 172 3.16 -14.60 18.58
CA PHE A 172 2.43 -14.67 17.32
C PHE A 172 1.02 -15.23 17.51
N GLU A 173 0.87 -16.31 18.25
CA GLU A 173 -0.42 -16.96 18.53
C GLU A 173 -1.37 -16.04 19.30
N GLU A 174 -0.88 -15.34 20.32
CA GLU A 174 -1.70 -14.38 21.08
C GLU A 174 -2.18 -13.22 20.20
N GLU A 175 -1.34 -12.68 19.33
CA GLU A 175 -1.71 -11.58 18.41
C GLU A 175 -2.70 -12.03 17.32
N THR A 176 -2.68 -13.31 16.95
CA THR A 176 -3.54 -13.86 15.88
C THR A 176 -4.77 -14.63 16.38
N LYS A 177 -4.86 -14.93 17.64
CA LYS A 177 -5.89 -15.76 18.31
C LYS A 177 -7.34 -15.37 17.95
N ASN A 178 -7.62 -14.06 17.81
CA ASN A 178 -8.96 -13.55 17.54
C ASN A 178 -9.17 -13.21 16.05
N ILE A 179 -8.31 -13.70 15.16
CA ILE A 179 -8.39 -13.42 13.72
C ILE A 179 -9.04 -14.61 13.02
N ASP A 180 -10.21 -14.39 12.42
CA ASP A 180 -10.84 -15.39 11.56
C ASP A 180 -10.16 -15.41 10.19
N LEU A 181 -9.25 -16.36 10.00
CA LEU A 181 -8.47 -16.51 8.77
C LEU A 181 -9.35 -16.70 7.51
N LYS A 182 -10.56 -17.25 7.66
CA LYS A 182 -11.47 -17.49 6.54
C LYS A 182 -12.09 -16.20 6.02
N ARG A 183 -12.20 -15.17 6.86
CA ARG A 183 -12.76 -13.86 6.51
C ARG A 183 -11.73 -12.88 5.97
N LEU A 184 -10.44 -13.20 6.05
CA LEU A 184 -9.39 -12.33 5.56
C LEU A 184 -9.54 -12.11 4.06
N LYS A 185 -9.48 -10.85 3.64
CA LYS A 185 -9.41 -10.42 2.24
C LYS A 185 -7.94 -10.25 1.81
N PHE A 186 -7.71 -9.68 0.65
CA PHE A 186 -6.37 -9.60 0.04
C PHE A 186 -5.32 -8.95 0.97
N LYS A 187 -5.55 -7.72 1.46
CA LYS A 187 -4.55 -7.01 2.29
C LYS A 187 -4.28 -7.70 3.62
N GLU A 188 -5.32 -8.21 4.28
CA GLU A 188 -5.17 -8.93 5.54
C GLU A 188 -4.40 -10.24 5.32
N LYS A 189 -4.73 -11.01 4.27
CA LYS A 189 -3.97 -12.23 3.90
C LYS A 189 -2.52 -11.92 3.60
N LEU A 190 -2.26 -10.84 2.85
CA LEU A 190 -0.92 -10.39 2.51
C LEU A 190 -0.08 -10.13 3.77
N TRP A 191 -0.62 -9.38 4.73
CA TRP A 191 0.07 -9.11 5.99
C TRP A 191 0.22 -10.35 6.85
N PHE A 192 -0.79 -11.22 6.89
CA PHE A 192 -0.74 -12.49 7.61
C PHE A 192 0.37 -13.40 7.05
N TYR A 193 0.43 -13.58 5.73
CA TYR A 193 1.47 -14.40 5.11
C TYR A 193 2.86 -13.80 5.31
N LYS A 194 2.99 -12.50 5.18
CA LYS A 194 4.24 -11.82 5.46
C LYS A 194 4.68 -11.98 6.91
N ALA A 195 3.77 -11.88 7.88
CA ALA A 195 4.08 -12.11 9.29
C ALA A 195 4.54 -13.56 9.54
N ASN A 196 3.89 -14.55 8.89
CA ASN A 196 4.32 -15.95 8.95
C ASN A 196 5.71 -16.19 8.31
N VAL A 197 6.02 -15.51 7.20
CA VAL A 197 7.37 -15.57 6.61
C VAL A 197 8.41 -15.07 7.63
N TRP A 198 8.14 -13.95 8.33
CA TRP A 198 9.07 -13.46 9.36
C TRP A 198 9.17 -14.39 10.57
N LEU A 199 8.03 -14.93 11.05
CA LEU A 199 8.03 -15.93 12.11
C LEU A 199 8.89 -17.13 11.73
N SER A 200 8.67 -17.67 10.53
CA SER A 200 9.39 -18.83 10.01
C SER A 200 10.88 -18.57 9.83
N MET A 201 11.24 -17.36 9.40
CA MET A 201 12.64 -16.95 9.29
C MET A 201 13.29 -16.85 10.68
N LEU A 202 12.64 -16.20 11.64
CA LEU A 202 13.11 -16.09 13.03
C LEU A 202 13.37 -17.44 13.67
N THR A 203 12.44 -18.38 13.47
CA THR A 203 12.50 -19.75 14.02
C THR A 203 13.28 -20.73 13.15
N GLN A 204 13.89 -20.25 12.06
CA GLN A 204 14.68 -21.03 11.08
C GLN A 204 13.90 -22.20 10.46
N ASN A 205 12.58 -22.10 10.39
CA ASN A 205 11.72 -23.11 9.77
C ASN A 205 11.56 -22.82 8.27
N LEU A 206 12.51 -23.31 7.46
CA LEU A 206 12.50 -23.09 6.00
C LEU A 206 11.31 -23.73 5.28
N HIS A 207 10.68 -24.77 5.86
CA HIS A 207 9.49 -25.38 5.28
C HIS A 207 8.28 -24.44 5.35
N SER A 208 8.00 -23.95 6.53
CA SER A 208 6.92 -22.99 6.75
C SER A 208 7.20 -21.65 6.02
N ALA A 209 8.46 -21.20 5.99
CA ALA A 209 8.85 -20.00 5.24
C ALA A 209 8.53 -20.15 3.74
N LEU A 210 8.79 -21.32 3.14
CA LEU A 210 8.44 -21.60 1.75
C LEU A 210 6.93 -21.57 1.54
N GLU A 211 6.19 -22.33 2.35
CA GLU A 211 4.73 -22.41 2.25
C GLU A 211 4.07 -21.02 2.27
N PHE A 212 4.44 -20.14 3.23
CA PHE A 212 3.83 -18.82 3.34
C PHE A 212 4.34 -17.83 2.30
N SER A 213 5.55 -17.97 1.80
CA SER A 213 6.04 -17.14 0.69
C SER A 213 5.36 -17.50 -0.63
N GLU A 214 5.09 -18.79 -0.88
CA GLU A 214 4.28 -19.21 -2.02
C GLU A 214 2.86 -18.68 -1.94
N LYS A 215 2.17 -18.86 -0.81
CA LYS A 215 0.84 -18.29 -0.57
C LYS A 215 0.80 -16.77 -0.75
N TRP A 216 1.86 -16.06 -0.33
CA TRP A 216 1.97 -14.62 -0.56
C TRP A 216 2.00 -14.29 -2.06
N VAL A 217 2.85 -14.94 -2.83
CA VAL A 217 2.98 -14.70 -4.27
C VAL A 217 1.72 -15.12 -5.02
N GLU A 218 1.11 -16.25 -4.66
CA GLU A 218 -0.11 -16.77 -5.28
C GLU A 218 -1.30 -15.82 -5.16
N LEU A 219 -1.41 -15.04 -4.06
CA LEU A 219 -2.44 -14.02 -3.92
C LEU A 219 -2.53 -13.05 -5.10
N PHE A 220 -1.40 -12.77 -5.74
CA PHE A 220 -1.35 -11.84 -6.88
C PHE A 220 -1.83 -12.49 -8.18
N TYR A 221 -1.70 -13.80 -8.29
CA TYR A 221 -2.19 -14.54 -9.46
C TYR A 221 -3.68 -14.85 -9.41
N GLU A 222 -4.33 -14.77 -8.24
CA GLU A 222 -5.78 -14.90 -8.12
C GLU A 222 -6.53 -13.78 -8.90
N LYS A 223 -5.95 -12.57 -8.97
CA LYS A 223 -6.51 -11.43 -9.71
C LYS A 223 -5.35 -10.64 -10.33
N LYS A 224 -5.21 -10.73 -11.67
CA LYS A 224 -4.06 -10.14 -12.41
C LYS A 224 -3.85 -8.65 -12.15
N ASP A 225 -4.92 -7.88 -11.94
CA ASP A 225 -4.84 -6.45 -11.64
C ASP A 225 -4.08 -6.13 -10.34
N ARG A 226 -3.94 -7.11 -9.43
CA ARG A 226 -3.18 -6.94 -8.18
C ARG A 226 -1.68 -6.74 -8.42
N ILE A 227 -1.12 -7.36 -9.45
CA ILE A 227 0.29 -7.18 -9.83
C ILE A 227 0.53 -5.72 -10.22
N LEU A 228 -0.40 -5.13 -11.00
CA LEU A 228 -0.29 -3.74 -11.44
C LEU A 228 -0.59 -2.73 -10.31
N SER A 229 -1.54 -3.04 -9.45
CA SER A 229 -1.93 -2.13 -8.35
C SER A 229 -0.97 -2.16 -7.15
N HIS A 230 -0.26 -3.29 -6.94
CA HIS A 230 0.64 -3.48 -5.80
C HIS A 230 2.00 -4.08 -6.21
N PRO A 231 2.71 -3.53 -7.22
CA PRO A 231 3.91 -4.13 -7.81
C PRO A 231 5.04 -4.37 -6.81
N VAL A 232 5.25 -3.41 -5.90
CA VAL A 232 6.27 -3.50 -4.83
C VAL A 232 6.06 -4.73 -3.93
N TRP A 233 4.82 -5.01 -3.55
CA TRP A 233 4.49 -6.16 -2.71
C TRP A 233 4.65 -7.49 -3.46
N PHE A 234 4.31 -7.50 -4.75
CA PHE A 234 4.53 -8.64 -5.61
C PHE A 234 6.01 -8.99 -5.75
N ILE A 235 6.87 -7.99 -6.05
CA ILE A 235 8.31 -8.20 -6.19
C ILE A 235 8.91 -8.67 -4.86
N LYS A 236 8.56 -8.02 -3.74
CA LYS A 236 9.04 -8.44 -2.41
C LYS A 236 8.66 -9.87 -2.07
N GLY A 237 7.44 -10.29 -2.34
CA GLY A 237 7.01 -11.68 -2.15
C GLY A 237 7.87 -12.66 -2.94
N ASN A 238 8.09 -12.39 -4.23
CA ASN A 238 8.96 -13.20 -5.08
C ASN A 238 10.43 -13.20 -4.60
N THR A 239 10.95 -12.06 -4.14
CA THR A 239 12.30 -11.98 -3.59
C THR A 239 12.49 -12.91 -2.38
N TYR A 240 11.53 -12.93 -1.45
CA TYR A 240 11.59 -13.85 -0.31
C TYR A 240 11.43 -15.31 -0.74
N LEU A 241 10.50 -15.61 -1.63
CA LEU A 241 10.28 -16.95 -2.15
C LEU A 241 11.54 -17.50 -2.81
N LEU A 242 12.15 -16.76 -3.73
CA LEU A 242 13.38 -17.16 -4.41
C LEU A 242 14.56 -17.31 -3.43
N LYS A 243 14.69 -16.41 -2.45
CA LYS A 243 15.70 -16.52 -1.40
C LYS A 243 15.54 -17.81 -0.58
N ILE A 244 14.34 -18.18 -0.20
CA ILE A 244 14.06 -19.38 0.58
C ILE A 244 14.33 -20.64 -0.26
N LEU A 245 13.92 -20.65 -1.52
CA LEU A 245 14.22 -21.76 -2.45
C LEU A 245 15.72 -21.96 -2.68
N TYR A 246 16.47 -20.84 -2.78
CA TYR A 246 17.92 -20.88 -2.86
C TYR A 246 18.54 -21.49 -1.60
N LEU A 247 18.09 -21.10 -0.40
CA LEU A 247 18.55 -21.66 0.87
C LEU A 247 18.22 -23.16 1.00
N LYS A 248 17.07 -23.58 0.48
CA LYS A 248 16.68 -25.01 0.41
C LYS A 248 17.39 -25.79 -0.68
N LYS A 249 18.15 -25.14 -1.55
CA LYS A 249 18.81 -25.72 -2.73
C LYS A 249 17.84 -26.41 -3.70
N ASP A 250 16.60 -25.93 -3.75
CA ASP A 250 15.56 -26.43 -4.68
C ASP A 250 15.65 -25.68 -6.01
N SER A 251 16.55 -26.14 -6.88
CA SER A 251 16.80 -25.50 -8.17
C SER A 251 15.63 -25.62 -9.16
N VAL A 252 14.79 -26.65 -9.02
CA VAL A 252 13.65 -26.88 -9.92
C VAL A 252 12.56 -25.87 -9.63
N GLN A 253 12.15 -25.75 -8.37
CA GLN A 253 11.16 -24.78 -7.96
C GLN A 253 11.67 -23.33 -8.09
N PHE A 254 12.97 -23.10 -7.81
CA PHE A 254 13.59 -21.81 -8.03
C PHE A 254 13.44 -21.33 -9.48
N LYS A 255 13.78 -22.20 -10.45
CA LYS A 255 13.64 -21.87 -11.87
C LYS A 255 12.19 -21.59 -12.25
N TYR A 256 11.25 -22.44 -11.80
CA TYR A 256 9.83 -22.25 -12.06
C TYR A 256 9.29 -20.88 -11.61
N TRP A 257 9.60 -20.47 -10.38
CA TRP A 257 9.16 -19.19 -9.85
C TRP A 257 9.90 -17.99 -10.45
N TYR A 258 11.19 -18.17 -10.79
CA TYR A 258 11.97 -17.17 -11.50
C TYR A 258 11.39 -16.88 -12.89
N ASP A 259 11.09 -17.91 -13.68
CA ASP A 259 10.52 -17.76 -15.00
C ASP A 259 9.13 -17.07 -14.95
N LYS A 260 8.34 -17.38 -13.92
CA LYS A 260 7.06 -16.67 -13.66
C LYS A 260 7.26 -15.19 -13.32
N LEU A 261 8.24 -14.87 -12.50
CA LEU A 261 8.56 -13.49 -12.15
C LEU A 261 9.05 -12.72 -13.39
N GLU A 262 9.93 -13.31 -14.18
CA GLU A 262 10.45 -12.71 -15.41
C GLU A 262 9.32 -12.42 -16.42
N ALA A 263 8.38 -13.35 -16.60
CA ALA A 263 7.21 -13.13 -17.42
C ALA A 263 6.32 -11.99 -16.90
N ALA A 264 6.14 -11.89 -15.58
CA ALA A 264 5.37 -10.82 -14.96
C ALA A 264 6.09 -9.47 -14.99
N TYR A 265 7.42 -9.45 -14.99
CA TYR A 265 8.22 -8.22 -15.02
C TYR A 265 7.94 -7.37 -16.27
N THR A 266 7.61 -7.99 -17.39
CA THR A 266 7.30 -7.28 -18.64
C THR A 266 6.06 -6.41 -18.56
N ILE A 267 5.13 -6.72 -17.64
CA ILE A 267 3.87 -5.99 -17.44
C ILE A 267 3.91 -5.03 -16.24
N LEU A 268 4.98 -5.08 -15.42
CA LEU A 268 5.11 -4.21 -14.26
C LEU A 268 5.28 -2.75 -14.66
N PRO A 269 4.69 -1.80 -13.91
CA PRO A 269 4.93 -0.40 -14.15
C PRO A 269 6.39 -0.07 -13.87
N GLN A 270 7.04 0.54 -14.84
CA GLN A 270 8.44 1.01 -14.72
C GLN A 270 8.47 2.26 -13.83
N THR A 271 8.54 2.06 -12.55
CA THR A 271 8.65 3.12 -11.53
C THR A 271 9.93 2.96 -10.74
N ASP A 272 10.49 4.07 -10.24
CA ASP A 272 11.72 4.06 -9.43
C ASP A 272 11.65 3.07 -8.25
N ASN A 273 10.46 2.88 -7.67
CA ASN A 273 10.24 1.92 -6.57
C ASN A 273 10.27 0.45 -7.01
N VAL A 274 9.96 0.16 -8.27
CA VAL A 274 9.99 -1.18 -8.86
C VAL A 274 11.42 -1.50 -9.31
N GLU A 275 12.12 -0.52 -9.90
CA GLU A 275 13.50 -0.67 -10.35
C GLU A 275 14.50 -0.80 -9.20
N ALA A 276 14.17 -0.26 -8.01
CA ALA A 276 15.02 -0.30 -6.81
C ALA A 276 14.92 -1.62 -6.01
N LEU A 277 14.07 -2.56 -6.40
CA LEU A 277 13.83 -3.84 -5.71
C LEU A 277 14.38 -5.03 -6.46
#